data_b9e088aacef223a928da03fbeb8f962e
#
_entry.id   b9e088aacef223a928da03fbeb8f962e
#
_cell.length_a   1.000
_cell.length_b   1.000
_cell.length_c   1.000
_cell.angle_alpha   90.00
_cell.angle_beta   90.00
_cell.angle_gamma   90.00
#
_symmetry.space_group_name_H-M   'P 1'
#
loop_
_entity.id
_entity.type
_entity.pdbx_description
1 polymer ?
#
loop_
_entity_poly.entity_id
_entity_poly.type
_entity_poly.pdbx_seq_one_letter_code
_entity_poly.pdbx_strand_id
1 'polypeptide(L)'
;MYNYKNDFPLLANSTVAYLDNAATAQRPQCVIDAEDNFYRTCNANPMRGLYPLSIAATDAYEEAREAVRAFLNAKSTSEIIFTRNTTEGLNLIAYSYGLTQVHAGDEVLVSIMEHHSNLLPWQMVCRQTGATLRFIECRPDGSVDLDEIAAQITDKTKIVAMTQVS
;
A
#
# COMPACT_ATOMS: atom_id res chain seq x y z
N MET A 1 -22.34 22.76 0.45
CA MET A 1 -21.15 21.89 0.53
C MET A 1 -21.58 20.58 1.16
N TYR A 2 -21.30 19.43 0.55
CA TYR A 2 -21.65 18.12 1.09
C TYR A 2 -20.88 17.87 2.39
N ASN A 3 -21.57 17.37 3.43
CA ASN A 3 -20.92 17.05 4.70
C ASN A 3 -20.58 15.56 4.75
N TYR A 4 -19.39 15.21 4.26
CA TYR A 4 -18.89 13.84 4.24
C TYR A 4 -18.81 13.17 5.62
N LYS A 5 -18.83 13.93 6.71
CA LYS A 5 -18.82 13.38 8.07
C LYS A 5 -20.01 12.46 8.34
N ASN A 6 -21.13 12.71 7.68
CA ASN A 6 -22.35 11.92 7.82
C ASN A 6 -22.23 10.51 7.20
N ASP A 7 -21.30 10.31 6.26
CA ASP A 7 -21.06 9.01 5.65
C ASP A 7 -20.33 8.04 6.59
N PHE A 8 -19.74 8.55 7.67
CA PHE A 8 -18.98 7.79 8.65
C PHE A 8 -19.77 7.65 9.96
N PRO A 9 -20.34 6.48 10.25
CA PRO A 9 -21.25 6.31 11.40
C PRO A 9 -20.61 6.63 12.74
N LEU A 10 -19.31 6.35 12.91
CA LEU A 10 -18.58 6.73 14.11
C LEU A 10 -18.52 8.24 14.33
N LEU A 11 -18.46 9.01 13.25
CA LEU A 11 -18.27 10.46 13.28
C LEU A 11 -19.57 11.23 13.15
N ALA A 12 -20.62 10.65 12.57
CA ALA A 12 -21.87 11.33 12.21
C ALA A 12 -22.51 12.05 13.41
N ASN A 13 -22.50 11.42 14.58
CA ASN A 13 -23.05 11.95 15.83
C ASN A 13 -21.96 12.41 16.84
N SER A 14 -20.72 12.56 16.39
CA SER A 14 -19.60 12.94 17.23
C SER A 14 -19.27 14.42 17.11
N THR A 15 -18.93 15.06 18.22
CA THR A 15 -18.39 16.42 18.26
C THR A 15 -16.85 16.44 18.05
N VAL A 16 -16.23 15.26 18.00
CA VAL A 16 -14.79 15.12 17.87
C VAL A 16 -14.33 15.49 16.44
N ALA A 17 -13.27 16.29 16.34
CA ALA A 17 -12.47 16.42 15.14
C ALA A 17 -11.47 15.27 15.10
N TYR A 18 -11.72 14.24 14.29
CA TYR A 18 -10.83 13.08 14.15
C TYR A 18 -9.72 13.41 13.18
N LEU A 19 -8.47 13.51 13.67
CA LEU A 19 -7.30 13.89 12.89
C LEU A 19 -6.27 12.77 12.73
N ASP A 20 -6.61 11.55 13.18
CA ASP A 20 -5.70 10.40 13.19
C ASP A 20 -6.00 9.37 12.08
N ASN A 21 -6.52 9.82 10.93
CA ASN A 21 -6.81 8.94 9.80
C ASN A 21 -5.56 8.29 9.19
N ALA A 22 -4.38 8.88 9.38
CA ALA A 22 -3.11 8.30 8.91
C ALA A 22 -2.81 6.98 9.63
N ALA A 23 -3.11 6.89 10.92
CA ALA A 23 -2.96 5.64 11.69
C ALA A 23 -4.16 4.70 11.49
N THR A 24 -5.39 5.24 11.53
CA THR A 24 -6.62 4.44 11.42
C THR A 24 -7.67 5.22 10.63
N ALA A 25 -7.82 4.91 9.35
CA ALA A 25 -8.88 5.48 8.52
C ALA A 25 -10.26 5.01 9.00
N GLN A 26 -11.18 5.95 9.17
CA GLN A 26 -12.57 5.61 9.49
C GLN A 26 -13.26 4.97 8.28
N ARG A 27 -14.18 4.05 8.55
CA ARG A 27 -14.91 3.33 7.51
C ARG A 27 -16.27 4.00 7.25
N PRO A 28 -16.57 4.35 5.99
CA PRO A 28 -17.89 4.84 5.64
C PRO A 28 -18.93 3.73 5.74
N GLN A 29 -20.21 4.11 5.92
CA GLN A 29 -21.31 3.16 6.07
C GLN A 29 -21.40 2.18 4.90
N CYS A 30 -21.19 2.64 3.67
CA CYS A 30 -21.23 1.78 2.48
C CYS A 30 -20.21 0.63 2.51
N VAL A 31 -19.04 0.85 3.12
CA VAL A 31 -18.02 -0.22 3.28
C VAL A 31 -18.45 -1.21 4.34
N ILE A 32 -19.01 -0.72 5.47
CA ILE A 32 -19.53 -1.59 6.54
C ILE A 32 -20.68 -2.45 6.01
N ASP A 33 -21.61 -1.87 5.26
CA ASP A 33 -22.75 -2.56 4.67
C ASP A 33 -22.30 -3.62 3.64
N ALA A 34 -21.30 -3.31 2.83
CA ALA A 34 -20.76 -4.24 1.84
C ALA A 34 -20.11 -5.46 2.53
N GLU A 35 -19.35 -5.24 3.60
CA GLU A 35 -18.73 -6.31 4.38
C GLU A 35 -19.78 -7.18 5.09
N ASP A 36 -20.77 -6.55 5.77
CA ASP A 36 -21.87 -7.24 6.41
C ASP A 36 -22.70 -8.06 5.40
N ASN A 37 -23.02 -7.47 4.25
CA ASN A 37 -23.74 -8.17 3.18
C ASN A 37 -22.96 -9.39 2.67
N PHE A 38 -21.63 -9.26 2.43
CA PHE A 38 -20.81 -10.38 2.01
C PHE A 38 -20.87 -11.55 3.01
N TYR A 39 -20.68 -11.25 4.30
CA TYR A 39 -20.76 -12.29 5.34
C TYR A 39 -22.12 -12.95 5.42
N ARG A 40 -23.21 -12.23 5.18
CA ARG A 40 -24.57 -12.78 5.26
C ARG A 40 -25.00 -13.57 4.03
N THR A 41 -24.44 -13.28 2.86
CA THR A 41 -25.01 -13.76 1.58
C THR A 41 -24.10 -14.69 0.81
N CYS A 42 -22.78 -14.53 0.87
CA CYS A 42 -21.86 -15.30 0.02
C CYS A 42 -20.51 -15.64 0.66
N ASN A 43 -20.41 -15.58 1.99
CA ASN A 43 -19.17 -15.95 2.68
C ASN A 43 -18.88 -17.45 2.52
N ALA A 44 -18.03 -17.79 1.54
CA ALA A 44 -17.58 -19.14 1.25
C ALA A 44 -16.11 -19.12 0.78
N ASN A 45 -15.51 -20.31 0.66
CA ASN A 45 -14.12 -20.43 0.19
C ASN A 45 -14.03 -20.05 -1.31
N PRO A 46 -13.40 -18.93 -1.67
CA PRO A 46 -13.27 -18.52 -3.06
C PRO A 46 -12.30 -19.43 -3.83
N MET A 47 -12.45 -19.50 -5.17
CA MET A 47 -11.56 -20.14 -6.15
C MET A 47 -11.47 -21.68 -6.11
N ARG A 48 -12.04 -22.37 -5.13
CA ARG A 48 -11.87 -23.83 -4.98
C ARG A 48 -13.15 -24.64 -4.99
N GLY A 49 -14.32 -24.03 -4.93
CA GLY A 49 -15.60 -24.70 -4.92
C GLY A 49 -16.37 -24.49 -6.22
N LEU A 50 -17.14 -25.52 -6.62
CA LEU A 50 -18.04 -25.46 -7.78
C LEU A 50 -19.51 -25.26 -7.37
N TYR A 51 -19.77 -25.02 -6.09
CA TYR A 51 -21.11 -24.77 -5.58
C TYR A 51 -21.42 -23.25 -5.57
N PRO A 52 -22.71 -22.87 -5.62
CA PRO A 52 -23.13 -21.48 -5.87
C PRO A 52 -22.48 -20.43 -4.95
N LEU A 53 -22.37 -20.72 -3.65
CA LEU A 53 -21.76 -19.73 -2.71
C LEU A 53 -20.25 -19.52 -2.95
N SER A 54 -19.52 -20.59 -3.34
CA SER A 54 -18.10 -20.45 -3.66
C SER A 54 -17.88 -19.67 -4.96
N ILE A 55 -18.77 -19.86 -5.94
CA ILE A 55 -18.74 -19.09 -7.19
C ILE A 55 -19.02 -17.63 -6.88
N ALA A 56 -20.09 -17.32 -6.13
CA ALA A 56 -20.44 -15.95 -5.74
C ALA A 56 -19.31 -15.26 -4.94
N ALA A 57 -18.66 -15.97 -4.02
CA ALA A 57 -17.52 -15.42 -3.29
C ALA A 57 -16.31 -15.15 -4.20
N THR A 58 -16.08 -16.02 -5.21
CA THR A 58 -15.02 -15.83 -6.21
C THR A 58 -15.32 -14.62 -7.09
N ASP A 59 -16.54 -14.52 -7.58
CA ASP A 59 -16.96 -13.41 -8.44
C ASP A 59 -16.80 -12.06 -7.70
N ALA A 60 -17.29 -11.96 -6.46
CA ALA A 60 -17.15 -10.76 -5.64
C ALA A 60 -15.66 -10.37 -5.42
N TYR A 61 -14.79 -11.35 -5.21
CA TYR A 61 -13.36 -11.11 -5.04
C TYR A 61 -12.68 -10.61 -6.33
N GLU A 62 -13.01 -11.24 -7.47
CA GLU A 62 -12.43 -10.82 -8.76
C GLU A 62 -13.03 -9.51 -9.28
N GLU A 63 -14.29 -9.21 -9.01
CA GLU A 63 -14.90 -7.90 -9.27
C GLU A 63 -14.20 -6.79 -8.48
N ALA A 64 -13.88 -7.03 -7.20
CA ALA A 64 -13.11 -6.09 -6.39
C ALA A 64 -11.70 -5.87 -6.97
N ARG A 65 -11.04 -6.94 -7.45
CA ARG A 65 -9.74 -6.85 -8.10
C ARG A 65 -9.81 -6.03 -9.39
N GLU A 66 -10.82 -6.25 -10.22
CA GLU A 66 -11.04 -5.48 -11.43
C GLU A 66 -11.31 -4.00 -11.14
N ALA A 67 -12.10 -3.69 -10.11
CA ALA A 67 -12.35 -2.32 -9.68
C ALA A 67 -11.04 -1.60 -9.28
N VAL A 68 -10.17 -2.29 -8.52
CA VAL A 68 -8.86 -1.74 -8.14
C VAL A 68 -7.94 -1.61 -9.36
N ARG A 69 -7.93 -2.60 -10.26
CA ARG A 69 -7.20 -2.53 -11.53
C ARG A 69 -7.59 -1.28 -12.34
N ALA A 70 -8.89 -1.05 -12.50
CA ALA A 70 -9.39 0.10 -13.25
C ALA A 70 -9.04 1.43 -12.56
N PHE A 71 -9.18 1.50 -11.23
CA PHE A 71 -8.84 2.68 -10.43
C PHE A 71 -7.35 3.06 -10.54
N LEU A 72 -6.46 2.07 -10.51
CA LEU A 72 -5.01 2.27 -10.62
C LEU A 72 -4.53 2.37 -12.08
N ASN A 73 -5.42 2.21 -13.06
CA ASN A 73 -5.08 2.14 -14.48
C ASN A 73 -4.03 1.06 -14.80
N ALA A 74 -4.08 -0.06 -14.08
CA ALA A 74 -3.21 -1.20 -14.35
C ALA A 74 -3.67 -1.92 -15.63
N LYS A 75 -2.75 -2.58 -16.35
CA LYS A 75 -3.05 -3.25 -17.62
C LYS A 75 -3.83 -4.55 -17.44
N SER A 76 -3.57 -5.26 -16.35
CA SER A 76 -4.15 -6.57 -16.06
C SER A 76 -4.49 -6.72 -14.58
N THR A 77 -5.53 -7.50 -14.26
CA THR A 77 -5.86 -7.92 -12.90
C THR A 77 -4.73 -8.71 -12.23
N SER A 78 -3.86 -9.36 -13.01
CA SER A 78 -2.68 -10.06 -12.49
C SER A 78 -1.63 -9.13 -11.89
N GLU A 79 -1.71 -7.81 -12.13
CA GLU A 79 -0.85 -6.81 -11.50
C GLU A 79 -1.36 -6.39 -10.12
N ILE A 80 -2.57 -6.81 -9.74
CA ILE A 80 -3.19 -6.44 -8.46
C ILE A 80 -3.01 -7.57 -7.46
N ILE A 81 -2.29 -7.28 -6.39
CA ILE A 81 -2.07 -8.20 -5.28
C ILE A 81 -2.62 -7.57 -4.00
N PHE A 82 -3.62 -8.20 -3.40
CA PHE A 82 -4.15 -7.77 -2.12
C PHE A 82 -3.26 -8.24 -0.98
N THR A 83 -2.91 -7.33 -0.09
CA THR A 83 -2.17 -7.59 1.15
C THR A 83 -2.95 -7.06 2.33
N ARG A 84 -2.64 -7.52 3.54
CA ARG A 84 -3.35 -7.08 4.76
C ARG A 84 -3.09 -5.62 5.11
N ASN A 85 -1.92 -5.10 4.72
CA ASN A 85 -1.50 -3.74 4.99
C ASN A 85 -0.25 -3.39 4.17
N THR A 86 0.16 -2.11 4.21
CA THR A 86 1.35 -1.60 3.53
C THR A 86 2.63 -2.29 3.99
N THR A 87 2.75 -2.63 5.28
CA THR A 87 3.92 -3.34 5.81
C THR A 87 4.11 -4.68 5.12
N GLU A 88 3.03 -5.46 4.96
CA GLU A 88 3.09 -6.73 4.22
C GLU A 88 3.44 -6.50 2.75
N GLY A 89 2.82 -5.52 2.10
CA GLY A 89 3.09 -5.18 0.70
C GLY A 89 4.55 -4.82 0.45
N LEU A 90 5.12 -3.95 1.26
CA LEU A 90 6.52 -3.54 1.14
C LEU A 90 7.50 -4.68 1.45
N ASN A 91 7.20 -5.51 2.45
CA ASN A 91 8.00 -6.71 2.71
C ASN A 91 7.90 -7.72 1.56
N LEU A 92 6.71 -7.91 0.98
CA LEU A 92 6.53 -8.77 -0.20
C LEU A 92 7.43 -8.31 -1.35
N ILE A 93 7.47 -7.00 -1.65
CA ILE A 93 8.34 -6.45 -2.69
C ILE A 93 9.82 -6.64 -2.30
N ALA A 94 10.18 -6.39 -1.06
CA ALA A 94 11.57 -6.56 -0.60
C ALA A 94 12.05 -8.00 -0.73
N TYR A 95 11.24 -8.98 -0.32
CA TYR A 95 11.60 -10.40 -0.39
C TYR A 95 11.54 -10.97 -1.81
N SER A 96 10.58 -10.55 -2.64
CA SER A 96 10.45 -11.06 -4.00
C SER A 96 11.37 -10.32 -4.99
N TYR A 97 11.20 -9.02 -5.16
CA TYR A 97 11.98 -8.21 -6.09
C TYR A 97 13.34 -7.80 -5.48
N GLY A 98 13.33 -7.24 -4.27
CA GLY A 98 14.52 -6.68 -3.64
C GLY A 98 15.66 -7.70 -3.54
N LEU A 99 15.44 -8.87 -2.95
CA LEU A 99 16.47 -9.89 -2.80
C LEU A 99 16.88 -10.57 -4.12
N THR A 100 16.09 -10.44 -5.19
CA THR A 100 16.39 -11.07 -6.49
C THR A 100 16.99 -10.12 -7.51
N GLN A 101 16.77 -8.82 -7.38
CA GLN A 101 17.20 -7.82 -8.37
C GLN A 101 18.23 -6.83 -7.85
N VAL A 102 18.45 -6.78 -6.54
CA VAL A 102 19.44 -5.91 -5.92
C VAL A 102 20.68 -6.73 -5.55
N HIS A 103 21.84 -6.30 -5.98
CA HIS A 103 23.11 -7.02 -5.82
C HIS A 103 24.19 -6.17 -5.13
N ALA A 104 25.30 -6.77 -4.80
CA ALA A 104 26.44 -6.06 -4.22
C ALA A 104 26.94 -4.94 -5.15
N GLY A 105 27.06 -3.74 -4.60
CA GLY A 105 27.44 -2.53 -5.33
C GLY A 105 26.27 -1.72 -5.88
N ASP A 106 25.04 -2.25 -5.85
CA ASP A 106 23.82 -1.49 -6.15
C ASP A 106 23.45 -0.56 -4.99
N GLU A 107 22.51 0.36 -5.26
CA GLU A 107 22.01 1.34 -4.31
C GLU A 107 20.50 1.26 -4.18
N VAL A 108 20.02 1.38 -2.94
CA VAL A 108 18.61 1.62 -2.61
C VAL A 108 18.52 3.00 -1.97
N LEU A 109 17.69 3.88 -2.55
CA LEU A 109 17.53 5.26 -2.11
C LEU A 109 16.19 5.40 -1.38
N VAL A 110 16.20 5.85 -0.14
CA VAL A 110 15.00 6.03 0.70
C VAL A 110 14.97 7.44 1.28
N SER A 111 13.78 7.99 1.53
CA SER A 111 13.72 9.28 2.24
C SER A 111 13.95 9.08 3.74
N ILE A 112 14.48 10.12 4.41
CA ILE A 112 14.61 10.08 5.87
C ILE A 112 13.27 10.20 6.59
N MET A 113 12.20 10.56 5.88
CA MET A 113 10.84 10.73 6.41
C MET A 113 10.02 9.43 6.37
N GLU A 114 10.62 8.31 5.99
CA GLU A 114 9.89 7.07 5.82
C GLU A 114 9.39 6.49 7.13
N HIS A 115 8.16 5.97 7.08
CA HIS A 115 7.68 5.07 8.12
C HIS A 115 8.54 3.80 8.14
N HIS A 116 8.72 3.19 9.32
CA HIS A 116 9.53 1.97 9.47
C HIS A 116 9.17 0.86 8.48
N SER A 117 7.91 0.75 8.06
CA SER A 117 7.47 -0.23 7.05
C SER A 117 8.13 -0.03 5.68
N ASN A 118 8.56 1.19 5.35
CA ASN A 118 9.25 1.52 4.09
C ASN A 118 10.75 1.83 4.29
N LEU A 119 11.30 1.53 5.44
CA LEU A 119 12.73 1.66 5.74
C LEU A 119 13.37 0.31 6.06
N LEU A 120 12.79 -0.43 7.03
CA LEU A 120 13.40 -1.66 7.54
C LEU A 120 13.54 -2.78 6.49
N PRO A 121 12.56 -3.00 5.57
CA PRO A 121 12.73 -3.99 4.52
C PRO A 121 13.94 -3.69 3.61
N TRP A 122 14.18 -2.42 3.28
CA TRP A 122 15.32 -2.03 2.43
C TRP A 122 16.65 -2.13 3.16
N GLN A 123 16.69 -1.85 4.46
CA GLN A 123 17.86 -2.14 5.29
C GLN A 123 18.19 -3.64 5.29
N MET A 124 17.17 -4.49 5.37
CA MET A 124 17.34 -5.94 5.32
C MET A 124 17.87 -6.38 3.94
N VAL A 125 17.28 -5.88 2.85
CA VAL A 125 17.75 -6.17 1.48
C VAL A 125 19.22 -5.77 1.32
N CYS A 126 19.58 -4.52 1.63
CA CYS A 126 20.96 -4.04 1.48
C CYS A 126 21.95 -4.85 2.32
N ARG A 127 21.57 -5.23 3.56
CA ARG A 127 22.41 -6.06 4.42
C ARG A 127 22.65 -7.45 3.85
N GLN A 128 21.65 -8.06 3.23
CA GLN A 128 21.75 -9.42 2.68
C GLN A 128 22.43 -9.46 1.33
N THR A 129 22.24 -8.44 0.49
CA THR A 129 22.77 -8.42 -0.88
C THR A 129 24.15 -7.74 -1.00
N GLY A 130 24.55 -6.98 0.02
CA GLY A 130 25.76 -6.15 -0.05
C GLY A 130 25.56 -4.83 -0.81
N ALA A 131 24.31 -4.43 -1.05
CA ALA A 131 23.97 -3.14 -1.62
C ALA A 131 24.09 -2.03 -0.57
N THR A 132 24.12 -0.79 -1.04
CA THR A 132 24.23 0.40 -0.19
C THR A 132 22.86 1.06 -0.02
N LEU A 133 22.44 1.27 1.23
CA LEU A 133 21.29 2.10 1.53
C LEU A 133 21.71 3.57 1.57
N ARG A 134 21.07 4.41 0.77
CA ARG A 134 21.28 5.85 0.72
C ARG A 134 20.02 6.59 1.14
N PHE A 135 20.20 7.81 1.66
CA PHE A 135 19.09 8.61 2.16
C PHE A 135 18.91 9.88 1.35
N ILE A 136 17.64 10.20 1.06
CA ILE A 136 17.21 11.49 0.56
C ILE A 136 16.91 12.35 1.79
N GLU A 137 17.66 13.43 1.94
CA GLU A 137 17.46 14.40 3.00
C GLU A 137 16.22 15.27 2.71
N CYS A 138 15.57 15.75 3.76
CA CYS A 138 14.54 16.79 3.67
C CYS A 138 15.00 18.08 4.35
N ARG A 139 14.43 19.19 3.94
CA ARG A 139 14.65 20.49 4.58
C ARG A 139 13.96 20.55 5.95
N PRO A 140 14.32 21.51 6.83
CA PRO A 140 13.69 21.64 8.15
C PRO A 140 12.17 21.85 8.12
N ASP A 141 11.62 22.34 7.01
CA ASP A 141 10.19 22.50 6.77
C ASP A 141 9.50 21.24 6.23
N GLY A 142 10.25 20.15 6.04
CA GLY A 142 9.78 18.88 5.48
C GLY A 142 9.75 18.85 3.97
N SER A 143 10.11 19.92 3.27
CA SER A 143 10.15 19.92 1.81
C SER A 143 11.32 19.11 1.26
N VAL A 144 11.12 18.54 0.07
CA VAL A 144 12.13 17.78 -0.67
C VAL A 144 12.25 18.40 -2.06
N ASP A 145 13.47 18.57 -2.54
CA ASP A 145 13.73 19.13 -3.87
C ASP A 145 13.84 17.98 -4.90
N LEU A 146 13.02 18.06 -5.95
CA LEU A 146 13.00 17.02 -6.99
C LEU A 146 14.29 16.97 -7.80
N ASP A 147 14.96 18.10 -8.02
CA ASP A 147 16.22 18.15 -8.74
C ASP A 147 17.35 17.55 -7.89
N GLU A 148 17.32 17.79 -6.56
CA GLU A 148 18.24 17.14 -5.61
C GLU A 148 18.04 15.63 -5.55
N ILE A 149 16.78 15.14 -5.63
CA ILE A 149 16.49 13.70 -5.72
C ILE A 149 17.02 13.13 -7.03
N ALA A 150 16.70 13.79 -8.16
CA ALA A 150 17.14 13.35 -9.48
C ALA A 150 18.67 13.25 -9.57
N ALA A 151 19.38 14.21 -8.99
CA ALA A 151 20.86 14.20 -8.92
C ALA A 151 21.45 13.07 -8.08
N GLN A 152 20.67 12.50 -7.16
CA GLN A 152 21.10 11.37 -6.34
C GLN A 152 20.88 10.01 -7.01
N ILE A 153 20.04 9.94 -8.05
CA ILE A 153 19.81 8.72 -8.83
C ILE A 153 21.00 8.49 -9.75
N THR A 154 21.62 7.34 -9.63
CA THR A 154 22.79 6.90 -10.40
C THR A 154 22.48 5.63 -11.18
N ASP A 155 23.39 5.18 -12.04
CA ASP A 155 23.30 3.90 -12.75
C ASP A 155 23.24 2.69 -11.79
N LYS A 156 23.68 2.89 -10.53
CA LYS A 156 23.65 1.88 -9.47
C LYS A 156 22.32 1.87 -8.71
N THR A 157 21.50 2.91 -8.82
CA THR A 157 20.22 3.01 -8.11
C THR A 157 19.21 2.02 -8.70
N LYS A 158 18.82 1.01 -7.93
CA LYS A 158 17.84 -0.01 -8.33
C LYS A 158 16.46 0.24 -7.77
N ILE A 159 16.39 0.86 -6.61
CA ILE A 159 15.13 1.15 -5.93
C ILE A 159 15.18 2.58 -5.40
N VAL A 160 14.08 3.30 -5.61
CA VAL A 160 13.77 4.55 -4.92
C VAL A 160 12.48 4.32 -4.15
N ALA A 161 12.54 4.42 -2.82
CA ALA A 161 11.41 4.20 -1.94
C ALA A 161 11.08 5.48 -1.18
N MET A 162 9.93 6.07 -1.48
CA MET A 162 9.47 7.33 -0.89
C MET A 162 8.00 7.28 -0.58
N THR A 163 7.61 7.87 0.55
CA THR A 163 6.21 8.19 0.81
C THR A 163 5.76 9.37 -0.05
N GLN A 164 4.51 9.36 -0.51
CA GLN A 164 3.93 10.49 -1.24
C GLN A 164 3.54 11.62 -0.28
N VAL A 165 3.09 11.27 0.90
CA VAL A 165 2.69 12.19 1.98
C VAL A 165 3.16 11.60 3.30
N SER A 166 3.94 12.36 4.04
CA SER A 166 4.43 11.99 5.37
C SER A 166 3.71 12.77 6.47
#